data_184b9da94c11e065906bb3e9d64b46f7
#
_entry.id   184b9da94c11e065906bb3e9d64b46f7
#
_cell.length_a   1.000
_cell.length_b   1.000
_cell.length_c   1.000
_cell.angle_alpha   90.00
_cell.angle_beta   90.00
_cell.angle_gamma   90.00
#
_symmetry.space_group_name_H-M   'P 1'
#
loop_
_entity.id
_entity.type
_entity.pdbx_description
1 polymer ?
#
loop_
_entity_poly.entity_id
_entity_poly.type
_entity_poly.pdbx_seq_one_letter_code
_entity_poly.pdbx_strand_id
1 'polypeptide(L)'
;MENEALQQIEGMLNKQGYITEDSIVMSVYLAIQLKKPLLIEGPAGVGKTEIAKVMALALDTDLIRLQCYEGLEASHALYEWNYQQQLLHLKMEESSAKSLEEKEKTIFSEKFLLKRPLLEAITYHKSPVLLIDE
;
A
#
# COMPACT_ATOMS: atom_id res chain seq x y z
N MET A 1 -19.27 -18.38 16.91
CA MET A 1 -19.01 -17.09 16.20
C MET A 1 -17.53 -16.72 16.23
N GLU A 2 -16.93 -16.48 17.38
CA GLU A 2 -15.50 -16.13 17.48
C GLU A 2 -14.57 -17.27 17.00
N ASN A 3 -14.89 -18.49 17.35
CA ASN A 3 -14.15 -19.69 16.94
C ASN A 3 -14.26 -19.97 15.43
N GLU A 4 -15.37 -19.65 14.80
CA GLU A 4 -15.58 -19.81 13.35
C GLU A 4 -14.74 -18.80 12.55
N ALA A 5 -14.65 -17.56 13.02
CA ALA A 5 -13.83 -16.52 12.35
C ALA A 5 -12.33 -16.85 12.43
N LEU A 6 -11.87 -17.35 13.57
CA LEU A 6 -10.50 -17.83 13.73
C LEU A 6 -10.19 -19.01 12.81
N GLN A 7 -11.08 -20.00 12.74
CA GLN A 7 -10.95 -21.15 11.85
C GLN A 7 -10.96 -20.73 10.35
N GLN A 8 -11.73 -19.71 9.99
CA GLN A 8 -11.73 -19.17 8.64
C GLN A 8 -10.38 -18.55 8.29
N ILE A 9 -9.81 -17.73 9.18
CA ILE A 9 -8.49 -17.11 8.97
C ILE A 9 -7.39 -18.16 8.89
N GLU A 10 -7.38 -19.11 9.82
CA GLU A 10 -6.46 -20.24 9.81
C GLU A 10 -6.57 -21.04 8.50
N GLY A 11 -7.78 -21.36 8.07
CA GLY A 11 -8.05 -22.04 6.80
C GLY A 11 -7.60 -21.25 5.58
N MET A 12 -7.75 -19.93 5.59
CA MET A 12 -7.24 -19.05 4.52
C MET A 12 -5.72 -19.06 4.45
N LEU A 13 -5.04 -18.94 5.59
CA LEU A 13 -3.58 -18.95 5.68
C LEU A 13 -3.02 -20.33 5.26
N ASN A 14 -3.61 -21.40 5.75
CA ASN A 14 -3.20 -22.78 5.40
C ASN A 14 -3.39 -23.09 3.89
N LYS A 15 -4.47 -22.61 3.27
CA LYS A 15 -4.69 -22.77 1.82
C LYS A 15 -3.59 -22.14 0.97
N GLN A 16 -2.95 -21.08 1.49
CA GLN A 16 -1.84 -20.42 0.82
C GLN A 16 -0.47 -21.04 1.17
N GLY A 17 -0.47 -22.18 1.87
CA GLY A 17 0.75 -22.89 2.27
C GLY A 17 1.51 -22.25 3.42
N TYR A 18 0.88 -21.32 4.14
CA TYR A 18 1.49 -20.68 5.32
C TYR A 18 1.11 -21.47 6.57
N ILE A 19 2.09 -22.13 7.17
CA ILE A 19 1.92 -22.85 8.45
C ILE A 19 1.99 -21.82 9.58
N THR A 20 0.86 -21.63 10.26
CA THR A 20 0.72 -20.60 11.30
C THR A 20 0.72 -21.20 12.70
N GLU A 21 1.28 -20.45 13.63
CA GLU A 21 1.03 -20.63 15.05
C GLU A 21 -0.30 -19.96 15.43
N ASP A 22 -1.01 -20.49 16.41
CA ASP A 22 -2.29 -19.96 16.90
C ASP A 22 -2.19 -18.48 17.31
N SER A 23 -1.04 -18.07 17.82
CA SER A 23 -0.73 -16.68 18.19
C SER A 23 -0.80 -15.71 17.00
N ILE A 24 -0.34 -16.15 15.83
CA ILE A 24 -0.38 -15.36 14.59
C ILE A 24 -1.81 -15.26 14.08
N VAL A 25 -2.54 -16.36 14.06
CA VAL A 25 -3.97 -16.39 13.66
C VAL A 25 -4.79 -15.43 14.52
N MET A 26 -4.60 -15.47 15.83
CA MET A 26 -5.27 -14.58 16.77
C MET A 26 -4.89 -13.11 16.54
N SER A 27 -3.60 -12.82 16.31
CA SER A 27 -3.12 -11.47 16.06
C SER A 27 -3.69 -10.88 14.77
N VAL A 28 -3.74 -11.67 13.71
CA VAL A 28 -4.37 -11.29 12.43
C VAL A 28 -5.86 -11.04 12.61
N TYR A 29 -6.55 -11.93 13.29
CA TYR A 29 -7.97 -11.77 13.61
C TYR A 29 -8.24 -10.46 14.35
N LEU A 30 -7.48 -10.17 15.41
CA LEU A 30 -7.64 -8.94 16.19
C LEU A 30 -7.32 -7.69 15.35
N ALA A 31 -6.27 -7.72 14.53
CA ALA A 31 -5.91 -6.61 13.65
C ALA A 31 -7.07 -6.27 12.69
N ILE A 32 -7.69 -7.28 12.08
CA ILE A 32 -8.83 -7.11 11.17
C ILE A 32 -10.05 -6.57 11.91
N GLN A 33 -10.41 -7.19 13.05
CA GLN A 33 -11.61 -6.81 13.83
C GLN A 33 -11.51 -5.41 14.41
N LEU A 34 -10.36 -5.07 14.94
CA LEU A 34 -10.12 -3.76 15.56
C LEU A 34 -9.72 -2.68 14.54
N LYS A 35 -9.51 -3.04 13.29
CA LYS A 35 -8.99 -2.15 12.23
C LYS A 35 -7.69 -1.46 12.67
N LYS A 36 -6.78 -2.24 13.22
CA LYS A 36 -5.48 -1.78 13.72
C LYS A 36 -4.34 -2.39 12.91
N PRO A 37 -3.21 -1.69 12.79
CA PRO A 37 -2.04 -2.27 12.17
C PRO A 37 -1.50 -3.45 13.02
N LEU A 38 -0.92 -4.43 12.33
CA LEU A 38 -0.24 -5.56 12.94
C LEU A 38 1.27 -5.31 12.87
N LEU A 39 1.92 -5.26 14.04
CA LEU A 39 3.38 -5.23 14.13
C LEU A 39 3.91 -6.66 14.23
N ILE A 40 4.84 -7.03 13.36
CA ILE A 40 5.48 -8.33 13.36
C ILE A 40 6.97 -8.14 13.59
N GLU A 41 7.46 -8.70 14.68
CA GLU A 41 8.88 -8.66 15.08
C GLU A 41 9.49 -10.07 15.06
N GLY A 42 10.75 -10.14 14.79
CA GLY A 42 11.50 -11.41 14.80
C GLY A 42 12.81 -11.31 14.02
N PRO A 43 13.66 -12.34 14.12
CA PRO A 43 14.92 -12.39 13.38
C PRO A 43 14.68 -12.46 11.86
N ALA A 44 15.72 -12.16 11.07
CA ALA A 44 15.65 -12.28 9.62
C ALA A 44 15.37 -13.74 9.21
N GLY A 45 14.57 -13.91 8.14
CA GLY A 45 14.28 -15.23 7.56
C GLY A 45 13.15 -16.03 8.22
N VAL A 46 12.44 -15.48 9.21
CA VAL A 46 11.29 -16.17 9.84
C VAL A 46 9.95 -16.00 9.10
N GLY A 47 9.95 -15.36 7.94
CA GLY A 47 8.74 -15.22 7.11
C GLY A 47 7.86 -14.01 7.45
N LYS A 48 8.38 -12.97 8.10
CA LYS A 48 7.62 -11.75 8.44
C LYS A 48 6.96 -11.09 7.22
N THR A 49 7.69 -10.98 6.12
CA THR A 49 7.19 -10.40 4.87
C THR A 49 6.19 -11.31 4.16
N GLU A 50 6.34 -12.63 4.34
CA GLU A 50 5.49 -13.62 3.69
C GLU A 50 4.04 -13.55 4.18
N ILE A 51 3.81 -13.22 5.44
CA ILE A 51 2.46 -13.09 5.99
C ILE A 51 1.65 -12.01 5.25
N ALA A 52 2.28 -10.90 4.85
CA ALA A 52 1.60 -9.84 4.09
C ALA A 52 1.13 -10.33 2.71
N LYS A 53 1.94 -11.12 2.02
CA LYS A 53 1.58 -11.73 0.73
C LYS A 53 0.43 -12.70 0.88
N VAL A 54 0.51 -13.58 1.87
CA VAL A 54 -0.53 -14.57 2.17
C VAL A 54 -1.83 -13.88 2.54
N MET A 55 -1.78 -12.81 3.33
CA MET A 55 -2.95 -12.00 3.68
C MET A 55 -3.58 -11.33 2.46
N ALA A 56 -2.79 -10.80 1.53
CA ALA A 56 -3.32 -10.21 0.31
C ALA A 56 -4.06 -11.26 -0.54
N LEU A 57 -3.50 -12.46 -0.68
CA LEU A 57 -4.14 -13.57 -1.37
C LEU A 57 -5.41 -14.05 -0.63
N ALA A 58 -5.36 -14.19 0.69
CA ALA A 58 -6.49 -14.64 1.49
C ALA A 58 -7.67 -13.67 1.48
N LEU A 59 -7.40 -12.37 1.41
CA LEU A 59 -8.40 -11.31 1.35
C LEU A 59 -8.80 -10.93 -0.09
N ASP A 60 -8.27 -11.62 -1.08
CA ASP A 60 -8.49 -11.34 -2.51
C ASP A 60 -8.25 -9.87 -2.84
N THR A 61 -7.11 -9.34 -2.42
CA THR A 61 -6.71 -7.96 -2.64
C THR A 61 -5.23 -7.87 -3.02
N ASP A 62 -4.80 -6.67 -3.39
CA ASP A 62 -3.41 -6.45 -3.76
C ASP A 62 -2.54 -6.13 -2.55
N LEU A 63 -1.25 -6.45 -2.69
CA LEU A 63 -0.21 -6.09 -1.75
C LEU A 63 0.51 -4.82 -2.24
N ILE A 64 0.46 -3.78 -1.42
CA ILE A 64 1.25 -2.56 -1.63
C ILE A 64 2.39 -2.56 -0.62
N ARG A 65 3.63 -2.42 -1.10
CA ARG A 65 4.82 -2.45 -0.26
C ARG A 65 5.49 -1.09 -0.18
N LEU A 66 5.69 -0.62 1.03
CA LEU A 66 6.56 0.52 1.33
C LEU A 66 7.87 -0.03 1.92
N GLN A 67 8.94 0.02 1.14
CA GLN A 67 10.28 -0.29 1.61
C GLN A 67 10.85 0.93 2.32
N CYS A 68 11.09 0.84 3.62
CA CYS A 68 11.72 1.90 4.38
C CYS A 68 13.25 1.87 4.23
N TYR A 69 13.87 3.01 4.28
CA TYR A 69 15.32 3.19 4.27
C TYR A 69 15.69 4.43 5.08
N GLU A 70 16.93 4.53 5.49
CA GLU A 70 17.43 5.68 6.24
C GLU A 70 17.27 6.96 5.40
N GLY A 71 16.63 7.98 5.98
CA GLY A 71 16.34 9.24 5.29
C GLY A 71 15.06 9.26 4.46
N LEU A 72 14.20 8.22 4.55
CA LEU A 72 12.89 8.24 3.92
C LEU A 72 12.03 9.36 4.53
N GLU A 73 11.70 10.36 3.71
CA GLU A 73 10.79 11.44 4.09
C GLU A 73 9.34 11.11 3.73
N ALA A 74 8.39 11.73 4.42
CA ALA A 74 6.97 11.56 4.18
C ALA A 74 6.56 11.87 2.72
N SER A 75 7.17 12.88 2.11
CA SER A 75 6.98 13.22 0.70
C SER A 75 7.28 12.07 -0.24
N HIS A 76 8.38 11.34 -0.01
CA HIS A 76 8.76 10.20 -0.82
C HIS A 76 7.90 8.94 -0.57
N ALA A 77 7.20 8.88 0.54
CA ALA A 77 6.28 7.80 0.85
C ALA A 77 4.85 8.03 0.35
N LEU A 78 4.46 9.31 0.20
CA LEU A 78 3.12 9.73 -0.19
C LEU A 78 2.98 9.90 -1.70
N TYR A 79 3.62 10.91 -2.28
CA TYR A 79 3.54 11.19 -3.71
C TYR A 79 4.73 12.03 -4.19
N GLU A 80 4.88 12.06 -5.50
CA GLU A 80 5.86 12.89 -6.19
C GLU A 80 5.23 13.44 -7.48
N TRP A 81 5.63 14.64 -7.89
CA TRP A 81 5.22 15.20 -9.17
C TRP A 81 6.10 14.71 -10.31
N ASN A 82 5.51 14.33 -11.41
CA ASN A 82 6.24 13.98 -12.63
C ASN A 82 6.70 15.24 -13.36
N TYR A 83 7.76 15.86 -12.85
CA TYR A 83 8.31 17.11 -13.37
C TYR A 83 8.69 17.05 -14.85
N GLN A 84 9.19 15.92 -15.32
CA GLN A 84 9.56 15.74 -16.73
C GLN A 84 8.32 15.84 -17.64
N GLN A 85 7.25 15.20 -17.29
CA GLN A 85 5.99 15.28 -18.03
C GLN A 85 5.33 16.65 -17.91
N GLN A 86 5.41 17.30 -16.77
CA GLN A 86 4.93 18.68 -16.59
C GLN A 86 5.66 19.64 -17.52
N LEU A 87 7.01 19.57 -17.58
CA LEU A 87 7.81 20.41 -18.47
C LEU A 87 7.52 20.14 -19.93
N LEU A 88 7.40 18.88 -20.32
CA LEU A 88 7.05 18.52 -21.70
C LEU A 88 5.66 19.07 -22.07
N HIS A 89 4.70 18.93 -21.20
CA HIS A 89 3.34 19.44 -21.41
C HIS A 89 3.32 20.96 -21.58
N LEU A 90 4.04 21.69 -20.71
CA LEU A 90 4.16 23.15 -20.81
C LEU A 90 4.79 23.59 -22.12
N LYS A 91 5.85 22.91 -22.58
CA LYS A 91 6.48 23.18 -23.89
C LYS A 91 5.53 22.94 -25.05
N MET A 92 4.74 21.87 -25.01
CA MET A 92 3.75 21.58 -26.04
C MET A 92 2.60 22.60 -26.07
N GLU A 93 2.31 23.23 -24.93
CA GLU A 93 1.26 24.24 -24.78
C GLU A 93 1.77 25.71 -24.87
N GLU A 94 3.07 25.94 -25.23
CA GLU A 94 3.63 27.31 -25.33
C GLU A 94 2.83 28.21 -26.28
N SER A 95 2.29 27.67 -27.35
CA SER A 95 1.49 28.38 -28.34
C SER A 95 -0.02 28.34 -28.09
N SER A 96 -0.47 27.74 -26.98
CA SER A 96 -1.88 27.64 -26.66
C SER A 96 -2.43 28.95 -26.07
N ALA A 97 -3.70 29.27 -26.38
CA ALA A 97 -4.40 30.44 -25.85
C ALA A 97 -4.84 30.30 -24.37
N LYS A 98 -4.47 29.23 -23.68
CA LYS A 98 -4.84 28.99 -22.30
C LYS A 98 -4.17 30.00 -21.37
N SER A 99 -4.91 30.45 -20.35
CA SER A 99 -4.36 31.31 -19.31
C SER A 99 -3.31 30.61 -18.45
N LEU A 100 -2.51 31.40 -17.74
CA LEU A 100 -1.49 30.87 -16.82
C LEU A 100 -2.13 30.00 -15.74
N GLU A 101 -3.27 30.41 -15.20
CA GLU A 101 -4.03 29.68 -14.17
C GLU A 101 -4.56 28.32 -14.69
N GLU A 102 -5.02 28.26 -15.96
CA GLU A 102 -5.47 27.01 -16.58
C GLU A 102 -4.31 26.03 -16.80
N LYS A 103 -3.14 26.53 -17.23
CA LYS A 103 -1.92 25.74 -17.37
C LYS A 103 -1.46 25.19 -16.02
N GLU A 104 -1.45 26.03 -14.98
CA GLU A 104 -1.07 25.65 -13.62
C GLU A 104 -2.00 24.56 -13.05
N LYS A 105 -3.32 24.74 -13.16
CA LYS A 105 -4.30 23.70 -12.76
C LYS A 105 -4.10 22.38 -13.48
N THR A 106 -3.69 22.43 -14.74
CA THR A 106 -3.46 21.21 -15.53
C THR A 106 -2.22 20.48 -15.07
N ILE A 107 -1.09 21.14 -14.88
CA ILE A 107 0.18 20.49 -14.50
C ILE A 107 0.18 19.97 -13.06
N PHE A 108 -0.65 20.54 -12.17
CA PHE A 108 -0.86 20.06 -10.80
C PHE A 108 -2.12 19.18 -10.67
N SER A 109 -2.58 18.59 -11.76
CA SER A 109 -3.65 17.61 -11.76
C SER A 109 -3.15 16.20 -11.48
N GLU A 110 -4.07 15.30 -11.17
CA GLU A 110 -3.78 13.88 -10.90
C GLU A 110 -3.02 13.18 -12.05
N LYS A 111 -3.13 13.70 -13.27
CA LYS A 111 -2.41 13.20 -14.46
C LYS A 111 -0.89 13.21 -14.29
N PHE A 112 -0.35 14.18 -13.56
CA PHE A 112 1.07 14.36 -13.33
C PHE A 112 1.53 13.92 -11.94
N LEU A 113 0.62 13.33 -11.16
CA LEU A 113 0.88 12.85 -9.81
C LEU A 113 1.40 11.41 -9.87
N LEU A 114 2.58 11.17 -9.31
CA LEU A 114 3.12 9.84 -9.09
C LEU A 114 2.74 9.41 -7.67
N LYS A 115 1.78 8.50 -7.57
CA LYS A 115 1.38 7.94 -6.27
C LYS A 115 2.47 7.02 -5.75
N ARG A 116 2.94 7.30 -4.55
CA ARG A 116 3.83 6.43 -3.80
C ARG A 116 3.00 5.49 -2.91
N PRO A 117 3.60 4.45 -2.29
CA PRO A 117 2.84 3.38 -1.65
C PRO A 117 1.78 3.83 -0.64
N LEU A 118 2.02 4.87 0.16
CA LEU A 118 1.02 5.33 1.12
C LEU A 118 -0.20 5.96 0.45
N LEU A 119 0.01 6.85 -0.52
CA LEU A 119 -1.10 7.45 -1.25
C LEU A 119 -1.83 6.41 -2.12
N GLU A 120 -1.08 5.50 -2.72
CA GLU A 120 -1.65 4.39 -3.48
C GLU A 120 -2.57 3.55 -2.60
N ALA A 121 -2.12 3.16 -1.40
CA ALA A 121 -2.90 2.34 -0.47
C ALA A 121 -4.21 3.00 -0.04
N ILE A 122 -4.20 4.30 0.29
CA ILE A 122 -5.41 5.02 0.76
C ILE A 122 -6.35 5.41 -0.37
N THR A 123 -5.88 5.49 -1.61
CA THR A 123 -6.71 5.81 -2.80
C THR A 123 -7.05 4.57 -3.64
N TYR A 124 -6.67 3.38 -3.19
CA TYR A 124 -6.94 2.13 -3.89
C TYR A 124 -8.45 1.85 -3.94
N HIS A 125 -8.93 1.23 -5.02
CA HIS A 125 -10.37 0.98 -5.23
C HIS A 125 -11.01 0.01 -4.24
N LYS A 126 -10.21 -0.81 -3.57
CA LYS A 126 -10.59 -1.71 -2.46
C LYS A 126 -9.53 -1.66 -1.37
N SER A 127 -9.79 -2.18 -0.18
CA SER A 127 -8.81 -2.18 0.90
C SER A 127 -7.62 -3.10 0.59
N PRO A 128 -6.43 -2.58 0.25
CA PRO A 128 -5.25 -3.40 0.01
C PRO A 128 -4.60 -3.83 1.32
N VAL A 129 -3.68 -4.77 1.24
CA VAL A 129 -2.73 -5.02 2.31
C VAL A 129 -1.52 -4.10 2.11
N LEU A 130 -1.27 -3.21 3.06
CA LEU A 130 -0.09 -2.35 3.06
C LEU A 130 0.99 -2.98 3.94
N LEU A 131 2.12 -3.35 3.33
CA LEU A 131 3.31 -3.82 4.02
C LEU A 131 4.29 -2.66 4.16
N ILE A 132 4.57 -2.27 5.40
CA ILE A 132 5.64 -1.31 5.72
C ILE A 132 6.83 -2.15 6.19
N ASP A 133 7.87 -2.21 5.36
CA ASP A 133 9.01 -3.11 5.51
C ASP A 133 10.32 -2.32 5.64
N GLU A 134 11.21 -2.83 6.45
CA GLU A 134 12.51 -2.20 6.67
C GLU A 134 13.47 -2.35 5.49
#